data_6aeccad4977429770dceebcdf8210f29
#
_entry.id   6aeccad4977429770dceebcdf8210f29
#
_cell.length_a   1.000
_cell.length_b   1.000
_cell.length_c   1.000
_cell.angle_alpha   90.00
_cell.angle_beta   90.00
_cell.angle_gamma   90.00
#
_symmetry.space_group_name_H-M   'P 1'
#
loop_
_entity.id
_entity.type
_entity.pdbx_description
1 polymer ?
#
loop_
_entity_poly.entity_id
_entity_poly.type
_entity_poly.pdbx_seq_one_letter_code
_entity_poly.pdbx_strand_id
1 'polypeptide(L)'
;SEKTGCTILGKAEFLNPGGSVKDRTALGIIRAAQASGELQPGGRIVEGTAGNTGIGLTLLANAMGYTSTVVMPLTQSKEKIDTLELLGADLRLVGATSYSDPNHYTHTAEKLAKKFAQREEHGAIWARQFDNLANMDIHCRTTGEEIWAQTEGKVDGFICAAGTGGTIAGVSVALKEHNPGIAIGLADPAGAALYEYVRSGELTPSEGSSIMEGIGINHITDNFAHAQVDVAFRISDEEALPYIFDLLKHEGLCLG
;
A
#
# COMPACT_ATOMS: atom_id res chain seq x y z
N SER A 1 -3.97 -13.88 -21.30
CA SER A 1 -2.83 -14.66 -21.85
C SER A 1 -2.96 -14.90 -23.36
N GLU A 2 -4.10 -15.39 -23.86
CA GLU A 2 -4.26 -15.69 -25.30
C GLU A 2 -4.02 -14.48 -26.22
N LYS A 3 -4.53 -13.28 -25.84
CA LYS A 3 -4.36 -12.04 -26.62
C LYS A 3 -2.92 -11.55 -26.73
N THR A 4 -2.10 -11.87 -25.75
CA THR A 4 -0.71 -11.35 -25.66
C THR A 4 0.35 -12.38 -26.04
N GLY A 5 -0.01 -13.67 -26.10
CA GLY A 5 0.92 -14.78 -26.26
C GLY A 5 1.82 -15.02 -25.03
N CYS A 6 1.56 -14.35 -23.92
CA CYS A 6 2.31 -14.48 -22.67
C CYS A 6 1.46 -15.17 -21.61
N THR A 7 2.08 -15.85 -20.66
CA THR A 7 1.41 -16.31 -19.43
C THR A 7 1.33 -15.14 -18.46
N ILE A 8 0.12 -14.63 -18.22
CA ILE A 8 -0.13 -13.54 -17.27
C ILE A 8 -0.80 -14.11 -16.03
N LEU A 9 -0.15 -13.90 -14.88
CA LEU A 9 -0.61 -14.33 -13.57
C LEU A 9 -0.86 -13.11 -12.67
N GLY A 10 -1.87 -13.20 -11.81
CA GLY A 10 -2.16 -12.17 -10.82
C GLY A 10 -1.93 -12.71 -9.41
N LYS A 11 -1.18 -11.97 -8.59
CA LYS A 11 -1.08 -12.25 -7.16
C LYS A 11 -2.36 -11.78 -6.47
N ALA A 12 -3.18 -12.73 -5.98
CA ALA A 12 -4.55 -12.50 -5.52
C ALA A 12 -4.63 -11.85 -4.12
N GLU A 13 -4.14 -10.63 -3.97
CA GLU A 13 -4.11 -9.90 -2.70
C GLU A 13 -5.52 -9.51 -2.18
N PHE A 14 -6.54 -9.56 -3.02
CA PHE A 14 -7.94 -9.41 -2.61
C PHE A 14 -8.47 -10.57 -1.75
N LEU A 15 -7.76 -11.69 -1.68
CA LEU A 15 -8.07 -12.82 -0.79
C LEU A 15 -7.56 -12.64 0.65
N ASN A 16 -6.79 -11.60 0.93
CA ASN A 16 -6.42 -11.28 2.30
C ASN A 16 -7.66 -10.92 3.14
N PRO A 17 -7.66 -11.13 4.47
CA PRO A 17 -8.81 -10.88 5.33
C PRO A 17 -9.41 -9.46 5.22
N GLY A 18 -8.58 -8.45 5.05
CA GLY A 18 -9.00 -7.06 4.82
C GLY A 18 -9.25 -6.70 3.35
N GLY A 19 -9.19 -7.69 2.46
CA GLY A 19 -9.48 -7.53 1.04
C GLY A 19 -8.42 -6.82 0.22
N SER A 20 -7.22 -6.61 0.74
CA SER A 20 -6.16 -5.91 0.01
C SER A 20 -4.74 -6.30 0.41
N VAL A 21 -3.78 -5.87 -0.40
CA VAL A 21 -2.34 -6.00 -0.13
C VAL A 21 -1.90 -5.31 1.17
N LYS A 22 -2.69 -4.38 1.69
CA LYS A 22 -2.33 -3.62 2.90
C LYS A 22 -2.34 -4.43 4.18
N ASP A 23 -2.96 -5.60 4.19
CA ASP A 23 -2.86 -6.54 5.32
C ASP A 23 -1.42 -6.99 5.54
N ARG A 24 -0.66 -7.20 4.46
CA ARG A 24 0.77 -7.52 4.57
C ARG A 24 1.57 -6.34 5.11
N THR A 25 1.32 -5.13 4.59
CA THR A 25 1.93 -3.91 5.09
C THR A 25 1.68 -3.75 6.60
N ALA A 26 0.42 -3.91 7.03
CA ALA A 26 0.03 -3.83 8.43
C ALA A 26 0.76 -4.89 9.29
N LEU A 27 0.81 -6.14 8.81
CA LEU A 27 1.52 -7.23 9.50
C LEU A 27 3.01 -6.94 9.65
N GLY A 28 3.65 -6.45 8.58
CA GLY A 28 5.07 -6.09 8.60
C GLY A 28 5.37 -5.02 9.64
N ILE A 29 4.60 -3.93 9.62
CA ILE A 29 4.76 -2.80 10.55
C ILE A 29 4.55 -3.25 12.00
N ILE A 30 3.48 -3.98 12.28
CA ILE A 30 3.19 -4.45 13.64
C ILE A 30 4.29 -5.37 14.15
N ARG A 31 4.73 -6.34 13.35
CA ARG A 31 5.80 -7.27 13.75
C ARG A 31 7.13 -6.57 13.97
N ALA A 32 7.49 -5.61 13.12
CA ALA A 32 8.71 -4.84 13.30
C ALA A 32 8.67 -4.04 14.61
N ALA A 33 7.54 -3.38 14.92
CA ALA A 33 7.36 -2.63 16.14
C ALA A 33 7.35 -3.51 17.40
N GLN A 34 6.81 -4.74 17.31
CA GLN A 34 6.92 -5.74 18.38
C GLN A 34 8.38 -6.16 18.60
N ALA A 35 9.09 -6.45 17.52
CA ALA A 35 10.48 -6.92 17.58
C ALA A 35 11.44 -5.86 18.12
N SER A 36 11.20 -4.58 17.81
CA SER A 36 11.97 -3.44 18.35
C SER A 36 11.60 -3.07 19.79
N GLY A 37 10.45 -3.57 20.29
CA GLY A 37 9.91 -3.21 21.60
C GLY A 37 9.17 -1.87 21.62
N GLU A 38 8.97 -1.21 20.48
CA GLU A 38 8.21 0.04 20.39
C GLU A 38 6.71 -0.16 20.63
N LEU A 39 6.17 -1.33 20.23
CA LEU A 39 4.77 -1.70 20.46
C LEU A 39 4.68 -2.73 21.58
N GLN A 40 4.21 -2.29 22.74
CA GLN A 40 3.98 -3.14 23.92
C GLN A 40 2.62 -3.87 23.81
N PRO A 41 2.44 -5.04 24.45
CA PRO A 41 1.14 -5.72 24.52
C PRO A 41 0.04 -4.78 25.01
N GLY A 42 -1.08 -4.72 24.31
CA GLY A 42 -2.19 -3.78 24.61
C GLY A 42 -1.99 -2.36 24.09
N GLY A 43 -0.86 -2.05 23.48
CA GLY A 43 -0.55 -0.73 22.94
C GLY A 43 -1.45 -0.30 21.77
N ARG A 44 -1.26 0.92 21.33
CA ARG A 44 -2.08 1.55 20.29
C ARG A 44 -1.30 1.73 18.97
N ILE A 45 -1.97 1.46 17.87
CA ILE A 45 -1.45 1.69 16.52
C ILE A 45 -2.20 2.85 15.90
N VAL A 46 -1.49 3.89 15.48
CA VAL A 46 -2.08 5.09 14.89
C VAL A 46 -1.63 5.22 13.43
N GLU A 47 -2.57 5.49 12.53
CA GLU A 47 -2.26 5.75 11.12
C GLU A 47 -3.16 6.81 10.52
N GLY A 48 -2.56 7.65 9.67
CA GLY A 48 -3.27 8.56 8.79
C GLY A 48 -3.46 7.92 7.43
N THR A 49 -4.67 7.50 7.09
CA THR A 49 -4.92 6.80 5.84
C THR A 49 -6.31 7.03 5.28
N ALA A 50 -6.41 6.99 3.95
CA ALA A 50 -7.66 7.11 3.23
C ALA A 50 -8.40 5.77 3.03
N GLY A 51 -7.92 4.63 3.59
CA GLY A 51 -8.66 3.39 3.36
C GLY A 51 -7.97 2.10 3.81
N ASN A 52 -7.54 1.31 2.87
CA ASN A 52 -7.15 -0.11 3.06
C ASN A 52 -6.10 -0.36 4.16
N THR A 53 -5.14 0.56 4.36
CA THR A 53 -4.15 0.40 5.42
C THR A 53 -4.80 0.48 6.81
N GLY A 54 -5.77 1.38 6.99
CA GLY A 54 -6.54 1.47 8.23
C GLY A 54 -7.30 0.18 8.52
N ILE A 55 -7.92 -0.42 7.49
CA ILE A 55 -8.63 -1.70 7.61
C ILE A 55 -7.66 -2.81 8.02
N GLY A 56 -6.53 -2.97 7.31
CA GLY A 56 -5.55 -3.99 7.63
C GLY A 56 -4.95 -3.83 9.03
N LEU A 57 -4.59 -2.60 9.43
CA LEU A 57 -4.07 -2.32 10.78
C LEU A 57 -5.11 -2.63 11.86
N THR A 58 -6.38 -2.26 11.65
CA THR A 58 -7.44 -2.51 12.64
C THR A 58 -7.74 -4.00 12.79
N LEU A 59 -7.82 -4.74 11.68
CA LEU A 59 -8.03 -6.19 11.72
C LEU A 59 -6.91 -6.90 12.49
N LEU A 60 -5.66 -6.57 12.19
CA LEU A 60 -4.53 -7.16 12.88
C LEU A 60 -4.40 -6.69 14.33
N ALA A 61 -4.70 -5.42 14.61
CA ALA A 61 -4.76 -4.93 15.98
C ALA A 61 -5.75 -5.75 16.81
N ASN A 62 -6.96 -5.95 16.32
CA ASN A 62 -7.97 -6.77 16.99
C ASN A 62 -7.49 -8.22 17.22
N ALA A 63 -6.92 -8.84 16.18
CA ALA A 63 -6.44 -10.22 16.26
C ALA A 63 -5.26 -10.41 17.21
N MET A 64 -4.44 -9.37 17.42
CA MET A 64 -3.21 -9.41 18.20
C MET A 64 -3.31 -8.72 19.58
N GLY A 65 -4.50 -8.24 19.95
CA GLY A 65 -4.77 -7.62 21.26
C GLY A 65 -4.27 -6.17 21.38
N TYR A 66 -4.20 -5.44 20.29
CA TYR A 66 -3.88 -4.02 20.21
C TYR A 66 -5.14 -3.18 20.00
N THR A 67 -5.01 -1.88 20.15
CA THR A 67 -6.03 -0.91 19.74
C THR A 67 -5.56 -0.13 18.52
N SER A 68 -6.50 0.36 17.70
CA SER A 68 -6.17 1.16 16.52
C SER A 68 -6.86 2.51 16.53
N THR A 69 -6.13 3.54 16.09
CA THR A 69 -6.70 4.87 15.79
C THR A 69 -6.41 5.19 14.34
N VAL A 70 -7.46 5.43 13.56
CA VAL A 70 -7.34 5.79 12.14
C VAL A 70 -7.78 7.23 11.95
N VAL A 71 -6.90 8.05 11.39
CA VAL A 71 -7.22 9.43 10.99
C VAL A 71 -7.49 9.46 9.50
N MET A 72 -8.66 9.92 9.10
CA MET A 72 -9.16 9.82 7.72
C MET A 72 -9.83 11.14 7.29
N PRO A 73 -9.67 11.57 6.02
CA PRO A 73 -10.44 12.69 5.50
C PRO A 73 -11.93 12.38 5.43
N LEU A 74 -12.77 13.36 5.77
CA LEU A 74 -14.24 13.28 5.68
C LEU A 74 -14.78 12.96 4.28
N THR A 75 -13.96 13.16 3.26
CA THR A 75 -14.32 12.96 1.84
C THR A 75 -14.23 11.50 1.38
N GLN A 76 -13.80 10.60 2.26
CA GLN A 76 -13.71 9.18 1.90
C GLN A 76 -15.07 8.50 1.79
N SER A 77 -15.11 7.38 1.08
CA SER A 77 -16.36 6.65 0.87
C SER A 77 -16.98 6.20 2.20
N LYS A 78 -18.31 6.26 2.25
CA LYS A 78 -19.08 5.81 3.42
C LYS A 78 -18.77 4.34 3.76
N GLU A 79 -18.58 3.50 2.76
CA GLU A 79 -18.25 2.09 2.92
C GLU A 79 -16.98 1.87 3.75
N LYS A 80 -15.91 2.63 3.50
CA LYS A 80 -14.65 2.54 4.26
C LYS A 80 -14.81 3.04 5.69
N ILE A 81 -15.58 4.12 5.87
CA ILE A 81 -15.89 4.67 7.20
C ILE A 81 -16.66 3.62 8.00
N ASP A 82 -17.76 3.11 7.45
CA ASP A 82 -18.60 2.09 8.10
C ASP A 82 -17.78 0.82 8.41
N THR A 83 -16.91 0.39 7.51
CA THR A 83 -16.04 -0.78 7.74
C THR A 83 -15.11 -0.57 8.92
N LEU A 84 -14.45 0.58 9.04
CA LEU A 84 -13.56 0.88 10.15
C LEU A 84 -14.30 1.00 11.48
N GLU A 85 -15.49 1.59 11.48
CA GLU A 85 -16.37 1.66 12.67
C GLU A 85 -16.82 0.27 13.11
N LEU A 86 -17.25 -0.59 12.18
CA LEU A 86 -17.65 -1.98 12.47
C LEU A 86 -16.49 -2.81 13.02
N LEU A 87 -15.27 -2.56 12.55
CA LEU A 87 -14.07 -3.19 13.08
C LEU A 87 -13.66 -2.65 14.46
N GLY A 88 -14.27 -1.58 14.94
CA GLY A 88 -13.99 -1.00 16.25
C GLY A 88 -12.77 -0.08 16.30
N ALA A 89 -12.33 0.47 15.17
CA ALA A 89 -11.28 1.48 15.16
C ALA A 89 -11.72 2.76 15.88
N ASP A 90 -10.83 3.39 16.64
CA ASP A 90 -10.98 4.78 17.07
C ASP A 90 -10.81 5.70 15.85
N LEU A 91 -11.91 5.95 15.11
CA LEU A 91 -11.90 6.68 13.86
C LEU A 91 -11.98 8.20 14.12
N ARG A 92 -11.03 8.93 13.52
CA ARG A 92 -10.93 10.40 13.59
C ARG A 92 -11.07 10.99 12.20
N LEU A 93 -12.26 11.51 11.90
CA LEU A 93 -12.52 12.19 10.64
C LEU A 93 -12.05 13.65 10.71
N VAL A 94 -11.30 14.08 9.70
CA VAL A 94 -10.75 15.45 9.59
C VAL A 94 -11.13 16.06 8.25
N GLY A 95 -11.07 17.38 8.15
CA GLY A 95 -11.27 18.08 6.87
C GLY A 95 -10.24 17.65 5.82
N ALA A 96 -10.66 17.60 4.56
CA ALA A 96 -9.72 17.37 3.45
C ALA A 96 -8.86 18.63 3.25
N THR A 97 -7.56 18.48 3.40
CA THR A 97 -6.57 19.56 3.23
C THR A 97 -5.39 19.06 2.42
N SER A 98 -4.56 19.98 1.89
CA SER A 98 -3.31 19.61 1.22
C SER A 98 -2.31 19.01 2.22
N TYR A 99 -1.38 18.22 1.71
CA TYR A 99 -0.31 17.62 2.55
C TYR A 99 0.54 18.67 3.28
N SER A 100 0.69 19.87 2.71
CA SER A 100 1.40 20.99 3.34
C SER A 100 0.68 21.62 4.53
N ASP A 101 -0.62 21.35 4.71
CA ASP A 101 -1.40 21.86 5.85
C ASP A 101 -1.07 21.05 7.11
N PRO A 102 -0.75 21.69 8.25
CA PRO A 102 -0.52 21.00 9.52
C PRO A 102 -1.70 20.18 10.04
N ASN A 103 -2.91 20.39 9.51
CA ASN A 103 -4.11 19.65 9.86
C ASN A 103 -4.40 18.48 8.88
N HIS A 104 -3.52 18.24 7.92
CA HIS A 104 -3.64 17.06 7.07
C HIS A 104 -3.72 15.78 7.91
N TYR A 105 -4.51 14.81 7.48
CA TYR A 105 -4.80 13.59 8.25
C TYR A 105 -3.52 12.84 8.66
N THR A 106 -2.49 12.83 7.83
CA THR A 106 -1.20 12.20 8.14
C THR A 106 -0.49 12.91 9.31
N HIS A 107 -0.40 14.25 9.27
CA HIS A 107 0.22 15.03 10.35
C HIS A 107 -0.60 14.99 11.65
N THR A 108 -1.92 14.88 11.52
CA THR A 108 -2.81 14.70 12.67
C THR A 108 -2.58 13.34 13.33
N ALA A 109 -2.41 12.28 12.53
CA ALA A 109 -2.08 10.94 13.03
C ALA A 109 -0.75 10.93 13.78
N GLU A 110 0.29 11.55 13.24
CA GLU A 110 1.59 11.70 13.91
C GLU A 110 1.46 12.37 15.27
N LYS A 111 0.75 13.52 15.32
CA LYS A 111 0.52 14.25 16.58
C LYS A 111 -0.24 13.41 17.60
N LEU A 112 -1.24 12.64 17.16
CA LEU A 112 -2.01 11.75 18.03
C LEU A 112 -1.14 10.60 18.54
N ALA A 113 -0.35 9.96 17.70
CA ALA A 113 0.56 8.90 18.11
C ALA A 113 1.53 9.38 19.19
N LYS A 114 2.17 10.53 18.99
CA LYS A 114 3.06 11.16 20.01
C LYS A 114 2.33 11.43 21.33
N LYS A 115 1.09 11.92 21.26
CA LYS A 115 0.27 12.19 22.43
C LYS A 115 -0.11 10.91 23.18
N PHE A 116 -0.52 9.85 22.46
CA PHE A 116 -0.88 8.58 23.06
C PHE A 116 0.34 7.87 23.66
N ALA A 117 1.49 7.88 22.96
CA ALA A 117 2.72 7.31 23.48
C ALA A 117 3.15 7.90 24.85
N GLN A 118 2.80 9.17 25.13
CA GLN A 118 3.10 9.82 26.41
C GLN A 118 2.04 9.59 27.50
N ARG A 119 0.83 9.18 27.15
CA ARG A 119 -0.32 9.18 28.07
C ARG A 119 -0.90 7.81 28.35
N GLU A 120 -0.75 6.88 27.42
CA GLU A 120 -1.30 5.52 27.55
C GLU A 120 -0.26 4.60 28.20
N GLU A 121 -0.69 3.76 29.10
CA GLU A 121 0.17 2.84 29.86
C GLU A 121 0.99 1.93 28.96
N HIS A 122 0.38 1.45 27.87
CA HIS A 122 1.03 0.53 26.92
C HIS A 122 1.63 1.25 25.71
N GLY A 123 1.64 2.60 25.72
CA GLY A 123 2.20 3.42 24.65
C GLY A 123 1.44 3.34 23.33
N ALA A 124 2.00 3.99 22.32
CA ALA A 124 1.44 4.01 20.98
C ALA A 124 2.55 4.16 19.93
N ILE A 125 2.32 3.60 18.75
CA ILE A 125 3.17 3.81 17.58
C ILE A 125 2.41 4.56 16.48
N TRP A 126 3.13 5.30 15.65
CA TRP A 126 2.66 5.76 14.35
C TRP A 126 3.17 4.79 13.26
N ALA A 127 2.26 4.17 12.52
CA ALA A 127 2.60 3.12 11.55
C ALA A 127 3.46 3.64 10.37
N ARG A 128 3.25 4.91 9.91
CA ARG A 128 4.06 5.58 8.89
C ARG A 128 4.18 4.77 7.60
N GLN A 129 3.06 4.32 7.04
CA GLN A 129 3.04 3.38 5.91
C GLN A 129 3.92 3.77 4.71
N PHE A 130 4.13 5.07 4.47
CA PHE A 130 4.92 5.58 3.35
C PHE A 130 6.44 5.43 3.57
N ASP A 131 6.89 5.64 4.82
CA ASP A 131 8.32 5.77 5.13
C ASP A 131 8.83 4.67 6.09
N ASN A 132 7.95 3.82 6.60
CA ASN A 132 8.33 2.67 7.40
C ASN A 132 8.77 1.52 6.50
N LEU A 133 10.07 1.22 6.48
CA LEU A 133 10.65 0.18 5.63
C LEU A 133 10.19 -1.23 5.97
N ALA A 134 9.56 -1.46 7.11
CA ALA A 134 8.90 -2.74 7.41
C ALA A 134 7.79 -3.07 6.40
N ASN A 135 7.22 -2.06 5.72
CA ASN A 135 6.31 -2.24 4.60
C ASN A 135 7.01 -2.88 3.39
N MET A 136 8.16 -2.36 2.97
CA MET A 136 8.95 -2.97 1.90
C MET A 136 9.47 -4.35 2.30
N ASP A 137 10.01 -4.48 3.51
CA ASP A 137 10.64 -5.70 4.01
C ASP A 137 9.68 -6.89 4.04
N ILE A 138 8.42 -6.70 4.48
CA ILE A 138 7.42 -7.78 4.45
C ILE A 138 7.14 -8.25 3.03
N HIS A 139 7.09 -7.36 2.05
CA HIS A 139 6.89 -7.73 0.65
C HIS A 139 8.10 -8.44 0.05
N CYS A 140 9.31 -8.06 0.44
CA CYS A 140 10.53 -8.76 0.06
C CYS A 140 10.51 -10.20 0.58
N ARG A 141 10.28 -10.38 1.88
CA ARG A 141 10.35 -11.70 2.53
C ARG A 141 9.13 -12.60 2.29
N THR A 142 8.03 -12.07 1.83
CA THR A 142 6.79 -12.86 1.61
C THR A 142 6.30 -12.76 0.18
N THR A 143 5.79 -11.62 -0.27
CA THR A 143 5.15 -11.47 -1.58
C THR A 143 6.10 -11.83 -2.72
N GLY A 144 7.34 -11.34 -2.69
CA GLY A 144 8.34 -11.63 -3.71
C GLY A 144 8.74 -13.11 -3.70
N GLU A 145 9.03 -13.67 -2.54
CA GLU A 145 9.38 -15.09 -2.38
C GLU A 145 8.23 -16.02 -2.77
N GLU A 146 6.99 -15.66 -2.41
CA GLU A 146 5.81 -16.40 -2.82
C GLU A 146 5.62 -16.38 -4.34
N ILE A 147 5.82 -15.24 -5.00
CA ILE A 147 5.75 -15.13 -6.47
C ILE A 147 6.80 -16.06 -7.08
N TRP A 148 8.05 -15.98 -6.63
CA TRP A 148 9.11 -16.84 -7.12
C TRP A 148 8.79 -18.32 -6.97
N ALA A 149 8.39 -18.73 -5.77
CA ALA A 149 8.05 -20.13 -5.48
C ALA A 149 6.83 -20.63 -6.26
N GLN A 150 5.75 -19.83 -6.33
CA GLN A 150 4.49 -20.19 -6.99
C GLN A 150 4.62 -20.26 -8.51
N THR A 151 5.57 -19.56 -9.09
CA THR A 151 5.88 -19.63 -10.52
C THR A 151 7.00 -20.63 -10.83
N GLU A 152 7.52 -21.35 -9.84
CA GLU A 152 8.65 -22.26 -9.99
C GLU A 152 9.90 -21.55 -10.59
N GLY A 153 10.08 -20.28 -10.24
CA GLY A 153 11.15 -19.44 -10.78
C GLY A 153 10.97 -19.02 -12.26
N LYS A 154 9.81 -19.29 -12.85
CA LYS A 154 9.51 -18.95 -14.25
C LYS A 154 8.82 -17.58 -14.31
N VAL A 155 9.56 -16.52 -13.97
CA VAL A 155 9.12 -15.12 -13.99
C VAL A 155 10.06 -14.34 -14.90
N ASP A 156 9.53 -13.81 -15.99
CA ASP A 156 10.28 -12.92 -16.89
C ASP A 156 10.11 -11.44 -16.52
N GLY A 157 8.97 -11.10 -15.89
CA GLY A 157 8.69 -9.74 -15.45
C GLY A 157 7.63 -9.67 -14.36
N PHE A 158 7.68 -8.60 -13.58
CA PHE A 158 6.69 -8.22 -12.58
C PHE A 158 6.25 -6.78 -12.81
N ILE A 159 4.95 -6.53 -12.78
CA ILE A 159 4.40 -5.19 -12.91
C ILE A 159 3.36 -4.94 -11.83
N CYS A 160 3.41 -3.79 -11.20
CA CYS A 160 2.34 -3.29 -10.34
C CYS A 160 2.31 -1.76 -10.28
N ALA A 161 1.21 -1.22 -9.78
CA ALA A 161 1.11 0.20 -9.44
C ALA A 161 1.77 0.48 -8.07
N ALA A 162 2.05 1.77 -7.80
CA ALA A 162 2.62 2.22 -6.54
C ALA A 162 1.72 3.24 -5.85
N GLY A 163 1.42 2.98 -4.58
CA GLY A 163 0.93 3.95 -3.60
C GLY A 163 2.07 4.26 -2.62
N THR A 164 2.22 3.46 -1.57
CA THR A 164 3.36 3.61 -0.64
C THR A 164 4.71 3.18 -1.23
N GLY A 165 4.70 2.43 -2.33
CA GLY A 165 5.91 1.88 -2.94
C GLY A 165 6.40 0.57 -2.31
N GLY A 166 5.88 0.16 -1.15
CA GLY A 166 6.38 -1.01 -0.42
C GLY A 166 6.30 -2.31 -1.22
N THR A 167 5.21 -2.54 -1.94
CA THR A 167 5.03 -3.75 -2.75
C THR A 167 6.05 -3.83 -3.88
N ILE A 168 6.12 -2.79 -4.72
CA ILE A 168 7.04 -2.79 -5.87
C ILE A 168 8.51 -2.85 -5.41
N ALA A 169 8.84 -2.16 -4.33
CA ALA A 169 10.19 -2.18 -3.77
C ALA A 169 10.55 -3.58 -3.24
N GLY A 170 9.73 -4.14 -2.35
CA GLY A 170 10.02 -5.44 -1.76
C GLY A 170 10.05 -6.57 -2.79
N VAL A 171 9.07 -6.61 -3.70
CA VAL A 171 9.02 -7.63 -4.75
C VAL A 171 10.19 -7.50 -5.74
N SER A 172 10.53 -6.26 -6.15
CA SER A 172 11.65 -6.05 -7.07
C SER A 172 12.99 -6.50 -6.47
N VAL A 173 13.24 -6.20 -5.21
CA VAL A 173 14.43 -6.68 -4.50
C VAL A 173 14.46 -8.20 -4.47
N ALA A 174 13.43 -8.86 -3.97
CA ALA A 174 13.38 -10.32 -3.88
C ALA A 174 13.55 -11.02 -5.24
N LEU A 175 12.80 -10.59 -6.26
CA LEU A 175 12.89 -11.22 -7.58
C LEU A 175 14.23 -11.01 -8.24
N LYS A 176 14.84 -9.81 -8.12
CA LYS A 176 16.17 -9.54 -8.70
C LYS A 176 17.31 -10.20 -7.93
N GLU A 177 17.13 -10.53 -6.65
CA GLU A 177 18.07 -11.38 -5.91
C GLU A 177 18.09 -12.81 -6.48
N HIS A 178 16.96 -13.34 -6.88
CA HIS A 178 16.88 -14.64 -7.55
C HIS A 178 17.39 -14.60 -9.00
N ASN A 179 16.96 -13.60 -9.76
CA ASN A 179 17.36 -13.42 -11.16
C ASN A 179 17.39 -11.92 -11.54
N PRO A 180 18.58 -11.31 -11.66
CA PRO A 180 18.72 -9.90 -12.03
C PRO A 180 18.12 -9.53 -13.40
N GLY A 181 17.86 -10.50 -14.26
CA GLY A 181 17.27 -10.31 -15.59
C GLY A 181 15.75 -10.12 -15.59
N ILE A 182 15.07 -10.30 -14.46
CA ILE A 182 13.61 -10.10 -14.36
C ILE A 182 13.30 -8.61 -14.55
N ALA A 183 12.42 -8.30 -15.52
CA ALA A 183 11.98 -6.94 -15.78
C ALA A 183 10.96 -6.46 -14.74
N ILE A 184 11.18 -5.30 -14.15
CA ILE A 184 10.27 -4.69 -13.16
C ILE A 184 9.60 -3.47 -13.79
N GLY A 185 8.27 -3.56 -13.92
CA GLY A 185 7.41 -2.52 -14.48
C GLY A 185 6.63 -1.77 -13.41
N LEU A 186 6.56 -0.45 -13.55
CA LEU A 186 5.65 0.42 -12.80
C LEU A 186 4.46 0.78 -13.69
N ALA A 187 3.24 0.54 -13.22
CA ALA A 187 2.02 1.10 -13.80
C ALA A 187 1.60 2.34 -13.00
N ASP A 188 1.64 3.51 -13.62
CA ASP A 188 1.36 4.78 -12.94
C ASP A 188 0.13 5.45 -13.56
N PRO A 189 -0.86 5.91 -12.75
CA PRO A 189 -2.06 6.53 -13.28
C PRO A 189 -1.83 7.98 -13.72
N ALA A 190 -2.79 8.54 -14.45
CA ALA A 190 -2.79 9.95 -14.79
C ALA A 190 -2.78 10.83 -13.54
N GLY A 191 -2.06 11.94 -13.57
CA GLY A 191 -1.89 12.86 -12.44
C GLY A 191 -0.80 12.47 -11.43
N ALA A 192 -0.18 11.28 -11.59
CA ALA A 192 0.92 10.83 -10.74
C ALA A 192 2.29 11.18 -11.33
N ALA A 193 3.34 11.14 -10.49
CA ALA A 193 4.68 11.62 -10.86
C ALA A 193 5.73 10.52 -11.04
N LEU A 194 5.44 9.28 -10.62
CA LEU A 194 6.46 8.23 -10.63
C LEU A 194 6.82 7.75 -12.04
N TYR A 195 5.90 7.82 -13.00
CA TYR A 195 6.20 7.51 -14.39
C TYR A 195 7.31 8.41 -14.94
N GLU A 196 7.19 9.73 -14.79
CA GLU A 196 8.22 10.67 -15.27
C GLU A 196 9.52 10.52 -14.47
N TYR A 197 9.42 10.28 -13.16
CA TYR A 197 10.60 10.02 -12.33
C TYR A 197 11.40 8.81 -12.80
N VAL A 198 10.78 7.68 -13.09
CA VAL A 198 11.47 6.49 -13.59
C VAL A 198 12.07 6.74 -14.96
N ARG A 199 11.39 7.49 -15.83
CA ARG A 199 11.80 7.74 -17.22
C ARG A 199 12.91 8.76 -17.35
N SER A 200 12.87 9.84 -16.58
CA SER A 200 13.75 11.00 -16.76
C SER A 200 14.52 11.42 -15.50
N GLY A 201 14.17 10.88 -14.35
CA GLY A 201 14.67 11.32 -13.04
C GLY A 201 13.95 12.57 -12.51
N GLU A 202 12.99 13.12 -13.23
CA GLU A 202 12.25 14.32 -12.81
C GLU A 202 10.92 13.95 -12.16
N LEU A 203 10.67 14.44 -10.95
CA LEU A 203 9.43 14.21 -10.22
C LEU A 203 8.37 15.22 -10.64
N THR A 204 7.78 15.01 -11.80
CA THR A 204 6.76 15.90 -12.39
C THR A 204 5.45 15.13 -12.58
N PRO A 205 4.34 15.56 -11.95
CA PRO A 205 3.05 14.93 -12.17
C PRO A 205 2.64 14.99 -13.64
N SER A 206 2.11 13.87 -14.16
CA SER A 206 1.53 13.84 -15.49
C SER A 206 0.21 14.62 -15.52
N GLU A 207 -0.22 15.06 -16.71
CA GLU A 207 -1.52 15.70 -16.87
C GLU A 207 -2.66 14.74 -16.57
N GLY A 208 -3.78 15.31 -16.08
CA GLY A 208 -5.02 14.59 -15.79
C GLY A 208 -5.19 14.22 -14.32
N SER A 209 -6.11 13.33 -14.09
CA SER A 209 -6.41 12.73 -12.78
C SER A 209 -6.91 11.30 -12.98
N SER A 210 -6.94 10.52 -11.94
CA SER A 210 -7.44 9.14 -11.97
C SER A 210 -8.47 8.94 -10.85
N ILE A 211 -9.45 8.06 -11.12
CA ILE A 211 -10.42 7.58 -10.13
C ILE A 211 -9.85 6.43 -9.29
N MET A 212 -8.69 5.91 -9.66
CA MET A 212 -8.06 4.80 -8.95
C MET A 212 -7.62 5.24 -7.55
N GLU A 213 -7.98 4.45 -6.54
CA GLU A 213 -7.65 4.74 -5.16
C GLU A 213 -6.43 3.94 -4.68
N GLY A 214 -5.63 4.57 -3.81
CA GLY A 214 -4.49 3.93 -3.15
C GLY A 214 -3.24 3.76 -4.00
N ILE A 215 -3.23 4.31 -5.21
CA ILE A 215 -2.09 4.36 -6.12
C ILE A 215 -1.91 5.77 -6.69
N GLY A 216 -0.77 6.04 -7.30
CA GLY A 216 -0.47 7.34 -7.91
C GLY A 216 -0.06 8.38 -6.87
N ILE A 217 1.23 8.62 -6.74
CA ILE A 217 1.80 9.58 -5.77
C ILE A 217 2.69 10.60 -6.48
N ASN A 218 2.87 11.75 -5.81
CA ASN A 218 3.61 12.89 -6.34
C ASN A 218 4.88 13.20 -5.53
N HIS A 219 5.39 12.22 -4.79
CA HIS A 219 6.63 12.32 -4.03
C HIS A 219 7.28 10.92 -3.93
N ILE A 220 8.58 10.89 -3.70
CA ILE A 220 9.30 9.65 -3.45
C ILE A 220 9.17 9.32 -1.96
N THR A 221 8.58 8.16 -1.67
CA THR A 221 8.52 7.62 -0.32
C THR A 221 9.82 6.88 0.01
N ASP A 222 10.13 6.71 1.29
CA ASP A 222 11.30 5.91 1.68
C ASP A 222 11.17 4.46 1.17
N ASN A 223 9.96 3.89 1.15
CA ASN A 223 9.75 2.58 0.57
C ASN A 223 10.04 2.55 -0.94
N PHE A 224 9.50 3.48 -1.73
CA PHE A 224 9.70 3.50 -3.19
C PHE A 224 11.15 3.77 -3.58
N ALA A 225 11.91 4.52 -2.77
CA ALA A 225 13.32 4.79 -3.02
C ALA A 225 14.19 3.53 -3.14
N HIS A 226 13.72 2.39 -2.62
CA HIS A 226 14.39 1.09 -2.73
C HIS A 226 13.90 0.24 -3.92
N ALA A 227 12.90 0.70 -4.68
CA ALA A 227 12.36 -0.05 -5.82
C ALA A 227 13.36 -0.11 -6.98
N GLN A 228 13.55 -1.30 -7.53
CA GLN A 228 14.43 -1.55 -8.67
C GLN A 228 13.60 -1.62 -9.97
N VAL A 229 13.05 -0.47 -10.38
CA VAL A 229 12.15 -0.36 -11.54
C VAL A 229 12.97 -0.20 -12.82
N ASP A 230 12.69 -1.03 -13.83
CA ASP A 230 13.36 -0.98 -15.13
C ASP A 230 12.58 -0.16 -16.16
N VAL A 231 11.24 -0.18 -16.08
CA VAL A 231 10.35 0.49 -17.03
C VAL A 231 9.10 0.99 -16.35
N ALA A 232 8.56 2.11 -16.81
CA ALA A 232 7.27 2.63 -16.33
C ALA A 232 6.29 2.83 -17.48
N PHE A 233 5.01 2.67 -17.16
CA PHE A 233 3.90 2.87 -18.08
C PHE A 233 2.90 3.84 -17.43
N ARG A 234 2.51 4.86 -18.19
CA ARG A 234 1.39 5.70 -17.80
C ARG A 234 0.12 5.09 -18.36
N ILE A 235 -0.82 4.76 -17.50
CA ILE A 235 -2.07 4.08 -17.85
C ILE A 235 -3.24 4.96 -17.42
N SER A 236 -4.08 5.35 -18.37
CA SER A 236 -5.29 6.12 -18.09
C SER A 236 -6.43 5.24 -17.58
N ASP A 237 -7.41 5.87 -16.94
CA ASP A 237 -8.65 5.18 -16.52
C ASP A 237 -9.40 4.61 -17.73
N GLU A 238 -9.39 5.30 -18.86
CA GLU A 238 -10.02 4.88 -20.12
C GLU A 238 -9.40 3.59 -20.67
N GLU A 239 -8.08 3.41 -20.45
CA GLU A 239 -7.37 2.17 -20.82
C GLU A 239 -7.62 1.05 -19.80
N ALA A 240 -7.62 1.36 -18.50
CA ALA A 240 -7.69 0.36 -17.45
C ALA A 240 -9.11 -0.23 -17.24
N LEU A 241 -10.13 0.63 -17.23
CA LEU A 241 -11.51 0.22 -16.91
C LEU A 241 -12.07 -0.91 -17.80
N PRO A 242 -11.87 -0.92 -19.13
CA PRO A 242 -12.34 -2.03 -19.97
C PRO A 242 -11.78 -3.38 -19.53
N TYR A 243 -10.51 -3.44 -19.08
CA TYR A 243 -9.90 -4.69 -18.62
C TYR A 243 -10.49 -5.18 -17.28
N ILE A 244 -10.88 -4.28 -16.39
CA ILE A 244 -11.55 -4.65 -15.13
C ILE A 244 -12.88 -5.36 -15.45
N PHE A 245 -13.68 -4.79 -16.36
CA PHE A 245 -14.94 -5.40 -16.80
C PHE A 245 -14.74 -6.70 -17.57
N ASP A 246 -13.71 -6.78 -18.42
CA ASP A 246 -13.38 -8.00 -19.16
C ASP A 246 -12.97 -9.13 -18.21
N LEU A 247 -12.12 -8.84 -17.20
CA LEU A 247 -11.71 -9.81 -16.19
C LEU A 247 -12.89 -10.29 -15.35
N LEU A 248 -13.78 -9.39 -14.94
CA LEU A 248 -14.99 -9.76 -14.21
C LEU A 248 -15.89 -10.65 -15.06
N LYS A 249 -16.13 -10.30 -16.32
CA LYS A 249 -17.07 -10.98 -17.21
C LYS A 249 -16.56 -12.32 -17.74
N HIS A 250 -15.28 -12.41 -18.04
CA HIS A 250 -14.71 -13.56 -18.75
C HIS A 250 -13.89 -14.49 -17.85
N GLU A 251 -13.32 -13.96 -16.75
CA GLU A 251 -12.47 -14.73 -15.83
C GLU A 251 -13.10 -14.85 -14.43
N GLY A 252 -14.21 -14.14 -14.15
CA GLY A 252 -14.84 -14.13 -12.83
C GLY A 252 -14.01 -13.42 -11.76
N LEU A 253 -13.05 -12.57 -12.16
CA LEU A 253 -12.18 -11.84 -11.25
C LEU A 253 -12.74 -10.43 -10.99
N CYS A 254 -13.22 -10.20 -9.76
CA CYS A 254 -13.66 -8.89 -9.30
C CYS A 254 -12.45 -8.16 -8.69
N LEU A 255 -11.84 -7.30 -9.49
CA LEU A 255 -10.68 -6.50 -9.09
C LEU A 255 -11.10 -5.04 -8.83
N GLY A 256 -10.42 -4.39 -7.86
CA GLY A 256 -10.62 -2.99 -7.54
C GLY A 256 -9.65 -2.07 -8.27
#